data_44d0e1430749c0b9ac71cecf8d534588
#
_entry.id   44d0e1430749c0b9ac71cecf8d534588
#
_cell.length_a   1.000
_cell.length_b   1.000
_cell.length_c   1.000
_cell.angle_alpha   90.00
_cell.angle_beta   90.00
_cell.angle_gamma   90.00
#
_symmetry.space_group_name_H-M   'P 1'
#
loop_
_entity.id
_entity.type
_entity.pdbx_description
1 polymer ?
#
loop_
_entity_poly.entity_id
_entity_poly.type
_entity_poly.pdbx_seq_one_letter_code
_entity_poly.pdbx_strand_id
1 'polypeptide(L)'
;DAPFINGSYAFAQKWQHNMDFWHNLKTEEQEKAIGREKFSDLELTDEDKYHNAHNVASKFEPNGEEQKIIRMNVPFSNPASGKTGTYFMGYSRHWHIIKGMLQNMLDQSDFLLSFSNMLSGQLFFIPSRDLLAAIADGDLNK
;
A
#
# COMPACT_ATOMS: atom_id res chain seq x y z
N ASP A 1 -18.86 2.59 -19.53
CA ASP A 1 -18.19 3.29 -20.63
C ASP A 1 -17.19 2.34 -21.30
N ALA A 2 -17.43 2.04 -22.61
CA ALA A 2 -16.68 1.03 -23.37
C ALA A 2 -15.15 1.22 -23.32
N PRO A 3 -14.57 2.44 -23.38
CA PRO A 3 -13.12 2.64 -23.35
C PRO A 3 -12.44 2.20 -22.05
N PHE A 4 -13.19 2.04 -20.95
CA PHE A 4 -12.63 1.70 -19.62
C PHE A 4 -12.87 0.25 -19.22
N ILE A 5 -13.51 -0.54 -20.08
CA ILE A 5 -13.76 -1.98 -19.82
C ILE A 5 -12.42 -2.70 -19.67
N ASN A 6 -12.32 -3.55 -18.65
CA ASN A 6 -11.12 -4.33 -18.31
C ASN A 6 -9.88 -3.50 -17.93
N GLY A 7 -10.02 -2.20 -17.75
CA GLY A 7 -9.00 -1.38 -17.12
C GLY A 7 -8.91 -1.63 -15.61
N SER A 8 -7.89 -1.06 -15.00
CA SER A 8 -7.62 -1.13 -13.56
C SER A 8 -7.05 0.19 -13.05
N TYR A 9 -6.70 0.22 -11.78
CA TYR A 9 -6.13 1.41 -11.16
C TYR A 9 -4.80 1.06 -10.49
N ALA A 10 -3.83 1.98 -10.61
CA ALA A 10 -2.62 1.98 -9.82
C ALA A 10 -2.59 3.22 -8.93
N PHE A 11 -2.13 3.04 -7.71
CA PHE A 11 -1.89 4.12 -6.78
C PHE A 11 -0.43 4.08 -6.33
N ALA A 12 0.27 5.20 -6.49
CA ALA A 12 1.66 5.33 -6.12
C ALA A 12 1.81 6.36 -5.01
N GLN A 13 2.53 6.01 -3.95
CA GLN A 13 2.82 6.90 -2.82
C GLN A 13 4.31 6.89 -2.52
N LYS A 14 4.84 8.06 -2.18
CA LYS A 14 6.17 8.18 -1.60
C LYS A 14 6.07 8.43 -0.11
N TRP A 15 6.65 7.54 0.67
CA TRP A 15 6.67 7.61 2.13
C TRP A 15 8.09 7.86 2.62
N GLN A 16 8.25 8.76 3.57
CA GLN A 16 9.50 8.96 4.31
C GLN A 16 9.33 8.38 5.72
N HIS A 17 10.30 7.57 6.15
CA HIS A 17 10.29 6.94 7.46
C HIS A 17 11.23 7.64 8.43
N ASN A 18 10.79 7.78 9.68
CA ASN A 18 11.65 8.16 10.80
C ASN A 18 12.37 6.89 11.30
N MET A 19 13.57 6.66 10.74
CA MET A 19 14.34 5.46 11.06
C MET A 19 14.92 5.48 12.48
N ASP A 20 15.14 6.65 13.08
CA ASP A 20 15.57 6.76 14.47
C ASP A 20 14.47 6.24 15.40
N PHE A 21 13.22 6.62 15.16
CA PHE A 21 12.09 6.06 15.88
C PHE A 21 12.02 4.53 15.72
N TRP A 22 12.11 4.04 14.48
CA TRP A 22 12.00 2.62 14.16
C TRP A 22 13.12 1.79 14.80
N HIS A 23 14.37 2.26 14.73
CA HIS A 23 15.52 1.55 15.29
C HIS A 23 15.57 1.56 16.81
N ASN A 24 14.90 2.51 17.47
CA ASN A 24 14.77 2.53 18.93
C ASN A 24 13.73 1.54 19.46
N LEU A 25 12.87 1.00 18.62
CA LEU A 25 11.96 -0.08 18.98
C LEU A 25 12.72 -1.40 19.09
N LYS A 26 12.40 -2.20 20.10
CA LYS A 26 12.88 -3.57 20.19
C LYS A 26 12.30 -4.41 19.05
N THR A 27 12.97 -5.51 18.68
CA THR A 27 12.50 -6.39 17.61
C THR A 27 11.06 -6.85 17.83
N GLU A 28 10.71 -7.26 19.05
CA GLU A 28 9.34 -7.66 19.39
C GLU A 28 8.30 -6.55 19.16
N GLU A 29 8.66 -5.28 19.45
CA GLU A 29 7.78 -4.14 19.22
C GLU A 29 7.62 -3.85 17.72
N GLN A 30 8.70 -4.01 16.94
CA GLN A 30 8.66 -3.91 15.48
C GLN A 30 7.75 -4.99 14.88
N GLU A 31 7.87 -6.22 15.34
CA GLU A 31 7.06 -7.35 14.92
C GLU A 31 5.58 -7.13 15.23
N LYS A 32 5.26 -6.69 16.47
CA LYS A 32 3.89 -6.34 16.88
C LYS A 32 3.31 -5.20 16.05
N ALA A 33 4.13 -4.21 15.70
CA ALA A 33 3.72 -3.05 14.91
C ALA A 33 3.40 -3.41 13.44
N ILE A 34 4.15 -4.36 12.87
CA ILE A 34 3.90 -4.85 11.51
C ILE A 34 2.87 -5.97 11.51
N GLY A 35 2.80 -6.77 12.59
CA GLY A 35 1.95 -7.95 12.74
C GLY A 35 2.58 -9.22 12.17
N ARG A 36 3.91 -9.24 11.99
CA ARG A 36 4.65 -10.38 11.45
C ARG A 36 6.02 -10.51 12.12
N GLU A 37 6.50 -11.75 12.22
CA GLU A 37 7.87 -12.02 12.66
C GLU A 37 8.88 -11.49 11.63
N LYS A 38 9.95 -10.86 12.11
CA LYS A 38 10.92 -10.15 11.27
C LYS A 38 11.73 -11.05 10.34
N PHE A 39 12.04 -12.25 10.79
CA PHE A 39 12.94 -13.15 10.06
C PHE A 39 12.23 -14.28 9.32
N SER A 40 11.13 -14.77 9.87
CA SER A 40 10.35 -15.87 9.28
C SER A 40 9.22 -15.37 8.38
N ASP A 41 8.83 -14.10 8.51
CA ASP A 41 7.67 -13.48 7.89
C ASP A 41 6.32 -14.17 8.23
N LEU A 42 6.30 -14.96 9.30
CA LEU A 42 5.08 -15.57 9.80
C LEU A 42 4.18 -14.51 10.44
N GLU A 43 2.90 -14.57 10.14
CA GLU A 43 1.91 -13.66 10.75
C GLU A 43 1.74 -13.98 12.24
N LEU A 44 1.81 -12.95 13.08
CA LEU A 44 1.53 -13.07 14.51
C LEU A 44 0.04 -13.31 14.76
N THR A 45 -0.27 -13.97 15.88
CA THR A 45 -1.66 -14.13 16.32
C THR A 45 -2.28 -12.77 16.66
N ASP A 46 -3.59 -12.68 16.73
CA ASP A 46 -4.27 -11.43 17.07
C ASP A 46 -3.98 -10.96 18.51
N GLU A 47 -3.61 -11.90 19.39
CA GLU A 47 -3.23 -11.61 20.77
C GLU A 47 -1.79 -11.08 20.90
N ASP A 48 -0.91 -11.47 19.97
CA ASP A 48 0.52 -11.15 20.00
C ASP A 48 0.86 -9.86 19.24
N LYS A 49 0.00 -9.36 18.40
CA LYS A 49 0.21 -8.11 17.63
C LYS A 49 -0.57 -6.93 18.19
N TYR A 50 -0.18 -5.72 17.82
CA TYR A 50 -0.96 -4.54 18.16
C TYR A 50 -2.30 -4.55 17.40
N HIS A 51 -3.37 -4.05 18.03
CA HIS A 51 -4.70 -3.96 17.41
C HIS A 51 -4.69 -3.10 16.12
N ASN A 52 -3.75 -2.17 16.01
CA ASN A 52 -3.52 -1.31 14.86
C ASN A 52 -2.24 -1.69 14.09
N ALA A 53 -1.80 -2.94 14.16
CA ALA A 53 -0.69 -3.45 13.39
C ALA A 53 -0.91 -3.22 11.88
N HIS A 54 0.15 -2.93 11.15
CA HIS A 54 0.06 -2.59 9.73
C HIS A 54 -0.66 -3.66 8.89
N ASN A 55 -0.41 -4.94 9.16
CA ASN A 55 -1.07 -6.04 8.45
C ASN A 55 -2.58 -6.14 8.75
N VAL A 56 -3.05 -5.60 9.88
CA VAL A 56 -4.48 -5.52 10.24
C VAL A 56 -5.09 -4.27 9.60
N ALA A 57 -4.54 -3.10 9.89
CA ALA A 57 -5.08 -1.82 9.45
C ALA A 57 -5.06 -1.65 7.91
N SER A 58 -4.15 -2.32 7.22
CA SER A 58 -4.06 -2.27 5.75
C SER A 58 -4.91 -3.31 5.02
N LYS A 59 -5.74 -4.09 5.70
CA LYS A 59 -6.77 -4.95 5.07
C LYS A 59 -8.00 -4.14 4.71
N PHE A 60 -8.71 -4.54 3.68
CA PHE A 60 -10.02 -4.00 3.31
C PHE A 60 -11.01 -5.15 3.08
N GLU A 61 -11.95 -5.30 3.99
CA GLU A 61 -12.89 -6.42 4.07
C GLU A 61 -14.34 -5.91 4.16
N PRO A 62 -14.88 -5.27 3.10
CA PRO A 62 -16.21 -4.66 3.12
C PRO A 62 -17.24 -5.72 3.22
N ASN A 63 -17.66 -6.49 3.77
CA ASN A 63 -18.62 -7.60 3.92
C ASN A 63 -17.97 -8.88 4.46
N GLY A 64 -16.86 -8.75 5.19
CA GLY A 64 -16.15 -9.88 5.75
C GLY A 64 -15.29 -10.68 4.73
N GLU A 65 -15.15 -10.16 3.51
CA GLU A 65 -14.27 -10.75 2.49
C GLU A 65 -13.14 -9.79 2.13
N GLU A 66 -11.90 -10.26 2.29
CA GLU A 66 -10.72 -9.47 1.95
C GLU A 66 -10.67 -9.15 0.46
N GLN A 67 -10.63 -7.86 0.14
CA GLN A 67 -10.44 -7.39 -1.22
C GLN A 67 -8.96 -7.36 -1.56
N LYS A 68 -8.57 -8.08 -2.61
CA LYS A 68 -7.16 -8.22 -3.00
C LYS A 68 -6.61 -6.98 -3.68
N ILE A 69 -5.45 -6.56 -3.22
CA ILE A 69 -4.63 -5.50 -3.80
C ILE A 69 -3.26 -6.09 -4.07
N ILE A 70 -2.76 -5.98 -5.30
CA ILE A 70 -1.37 -6.30 -5.61
C ILE A 70 -0.53 -5.13 -5.09
N ARG A 71 0.39 -5.40 -4.17
CA ARG A 71 1.20 -4.39 -3.50
C ARG A 71 2.66 -4.59 -3.82
N MET A 72 3.37 -3.47 -4.02
CA MET A 72 4.81 -3.45 -4.19
C MET A 72 5.39 -2.31 -3.35
N ASN A 73 6.43 -2.61 -2.61
CA ASN A 73 7.20 -1.63 -1.84
C ASN A 73 8.62 -1.60 -2.37
N VAL A 74 9.07 -0.42 -2.80
CA VAL A 74 10.44 -0.20 -3.27
C VAL A 74 11.13 0.75 -2.30
N PRO A 75 12.05 0.26 -1.48
CA PRO A 75 12.77 1.11 -0.54
C PRO A 75 13.68 2.09 -1.28
N PHE A 76 13.85 3.28 -0.73
CA PHE A 76 14.84 4.24 -1.17
C PHE A 76 15.63 4.79 0.01
N SER A 77 16.88 5.16 -0.27
CA SER A 77 17.74 5.88 0.68
C SER A 77 18.52 6.95 -0.05
N ASN A 78 18.62 8.13 0.57
CA ASN A 78 19.47 9.21 0.10
C ASN A 78 20.49 9.54 1.19
N PRO A 79 21.72 9.00 1.09
CA PRO A 79 22.76 9.21 2.11
C PRO A 79 23.12 10.68 2.33
N ALA A 80 23.05 11.51 1.28
CA ALA A 80 23.40 12.93 1.36
C ALA A 80 22.42 13.74 2.23
N SER A 81 21.16 13.33 2.29
CA SER A 81 20.11 14.01 3.08
C SER A 81 19.69 13.22 4.32
N GLY A 82 20.18 12.00 4.53
CA GLY A 82 19.75 11.07 5.56
C GLY A 82 18.31 10.60 5.42
N LYS A 83 17.65 10.86 4.28
CA LYS A 83 16.26 10.51 4.06
C LYS A 83 16.13 9.07 3.54
N THR A 84 15.32 8.30 4.23
CA THR A 84 14.95 6.94 3.85
C THR A 84 13.45 6.78 3.80
N GLY A 85 12.99 5.83 3.02
CA GLY A 85 11.56 5.60 2.90
C GLY A 85 11.22 4.54 1.88
N THR A 86 9.97 4.55 1.45
CA THR A 86 9.43 3.55 0.53
C THR A 86 8.56 4.22 -0.53
N TYR A 87 8.71 3.79 -1.78
CA TYR A 87 7.69 3.95 -2.79
C TYR A 87 6.73 2.78 -2.70
N PHE A 88 5.51 3.06 -2.28
CA PHE A 88 4.42 2.10 -2.30
C PHE A 88 3.67 2.19 -3.63
N MET A 89 3.38 1.05 -4.21
CA MET A 89 2.51 0.91 -5.37
C MET A 89 1.44 -0.13 -5.09
N GLY A 90 0.18 0.26 -5.24
CA GLY A 90 -0.97 -0.62 -5.10
C GLY A 90 -1.73 -0.72 -6.41
N TYR A 91 -2.09 -1.95 -6.83
CA TYR A 91 -2.88 -2.19 -8.03
C TYR A 91 -4.18 -2.88 -7.66
N SER A 92 -5.29 -2.39 -8.17
CA SER A 92 -6.60 -3.00 -7.97
C SER A 92 -7.49 -2.76 -9.19
N ARG A 93 -8.43 -3.69 -9.41
CA ARG A 93 -9.43 -3.55 -10.47
C ARG A 93 -10.29 -2.30 -10.28
N HIS A 94 -10.62 -1.97 -9.03
CA HIS A 94 -11.51 -0.86 -8.68
C HIS A 94 -10.85 0.09 -7.71
N TRP A 95 -10.92 1.37 -7.99
CA TRP A 95 -10.38 2.42 -7.12
C TRP A 95 -10.89 2.36 -5.67
N HIS A 96 -12.18 2.03 -5.46
CA HIS A 96 -12.76 2.00 -4.13
C HIS A 96 -12.07 0.99 -3.18
N ILE A 97 -11.44 -0.06 -3.73
CA ILE A 97 -10.69 -1.05 -2.93
C ILE A 97 -9.43 -0.41 -2.35
N ILE A 98 -8.64 0.29 -3.20
CA ILE A 98 -7.45 1.02 -2.73
C ILE A 98 -7.85 2.12 -1.75
N LYS A 99 -8.90 2.87 -2.06
CA LYS A 99 -9.43 3.92 -1.17
C LYS A 99 -9.85 3.34 0.18
N GLY A 100 -10.55 2.19 0.18
CA GLY A 100 -11.01 1.52 1.40
C GLY A 100 -9.83 1.08 2.28
N MET A 101 -8.78 0.51 1.70
CA MET A 101 -7.55 0.17 2.42
C MET A 101 -6.91 1.42 3.06
N LEU A 102 -6.73 2.48 2.30
CA LEU A 102 -6.13 3.71 2.83
C LEU A 102 -6.99 4.36 3.92
N GLN A 103 -8.30 4.32 3.78
CA GLN A 103 -9.23 4.81 4.78
C GLN A 103 -9.13 3.99 6.08
N ASN A 104 -9.07 2.65 5.97
CA ASN A 104 -8.87 1.78 7.13
C ASN A 104 -7.59 2.10 7.88
N MET A 105 -6.47 2.32 7.16
CA MET A 105 -5.21 2.70 7.79
C MET A 105 -5.35 3.98 8.61
N LEU A 106 -6.10 4.96 8.12
CA LEU A 106 -6.36 6.21 8.85
C LEU A 106 -7.30 5.97 10.04
N ASP A 107 -8.42 5.30 9.82
CA ASP A 107 -9.48 5.11 10.84
C ASP A 107 -8.97 4.25 12.02
N GLN A 108 -8.13 3.27 11.75
CA GLN A 108 -7.52 2.40 12.75
C GLN A 108 -6.21 2.95 13.32
N SER A 109 -5.77 4.12 12.86
CA SER A 109 -4.48 4.71 13.26
C SER A 109 -3.32 3.73 13.07
N ASP A 110 -3.21 3.16 11.87
CA ASP A 110 -2.15 2.19 11.50
C ASP A 110 -0.81 2.58 12.11
N PHE A 111 -0.15 1.65 12.80
CA PHE A 111 1.12 1.91 13.49
C PHE A 111 2.19 2.46 12.54
N LEU A 112 2.18 2.08 11.27
CA LEU A 112 3.08 2.63 10.26
C LEU A 112 3.04 4.17 10.21
N LEU A 113 1.87 4.79 10.45
CA LEU A 113 1.69 6.24 10.42
C LEU A 113 2.38 6.97 11.58
N SER A 114 2.75 6.25 12.65
CA SER A 114 3.47 6.83 13.78
C SER A 114 4.90 7.24 13.47
N PHE A 115 5.52 6.59 12.47
CA PHE A 115 6.91 6.86 12.07
C PHE A 115 7.07 7.12 10.57
N SER A 116 5.98 7.21 9.81
CA SER A 116 6.00 7.39 8.35
C SER A 116 5.15 8.55 7.92
N ASN A 117 5.71 9.43 7.10
CA ASN A 117 5.01 10.56 6.51
C ASN A 117 4.87 10.38 5.00
N MET A 118 3.64 10.50 4.51
CA MET A 118 3.38 10.51 3.08
C MET A 118 3.81 11.85 2.49
N LEU A 119 4.73 11.82 1.52
CA LEU A 119 5.24 13.00 0.83
C LEU A 119 4.45 13.31 -0.44
N SER A 120 3.98 12.27 -1.14
CA SER A 120 3.16 12.41 -2.35
C SER A 120 2.32 11.16 -2.58
N GLY A 121 1.21 11.33 -3.30
CA GLY A 121 0.36 10.24 -3.74
C GLY A 121 -0.31 10.59 -5.06
N GLN A 122 -0.38 9.62 -5.97
CA GLN A 122 -1.02 9.77 -7.28
C GLN A 122 -1.81 8.52 -7.64
N LEU A 123 -2.97 8.75 -8.25
CA LEU A 123 -3.81 7.71 -8.81
C LEU A 123 -3.67 7.71 -10.33
N PHE A 124 -3.51 6.52 -10.89
CA PHE A 124 -3.43 6.30 -12.33
C PHE A 124 -4.52 5.31 -12.76
N PHE A 125 -5.14 5.58 -13.90
CA PHE A 125 -5.90 4.58 -14.63
C PHE A 125 -4.93 3.73 -15.45
N ILE A 126 -5.10 2.42 -15.43
CA ILE A 126 -4.33 1.48 -16.24
C ILE A 126 -5.26 0.94 -17.33
N PRO A 127 -5.01 1.28 -18.59
CA PRO A 127 -5.79 0.80 -19.72
C PRO A 127 -5.74 -0.73 -19.85
N SER A 128 -6.81 -1.32 -20.37
CA SER A 128 -6.79 -2.71 -20.81
C SER A 128 -5.82 -2.91 -22.00
N ARG A 129 -5.45 -4.15 -22.27
CA ARG A 129 -4.64 -4.47 -23.46
C ARG A 129 -5.31 -4.05 -24.75
N ASP A 130 -6.63 -4.23 -24.83
CA ASP A 130 -7.40 -3.87 -26.02
C ASP A 130 -7.41 -2.34 -26.23
N LEU A 131 -7.56 -1.58 -25.14
CA LEU A 131 -7.49 -0.10 -25.21
C LEU A 131 -6.07 0.37 -25.59
N LEU A 132 -5.02 -0.28 -25.07
CA LEU A 132 -3.64 0.05 -25.44
C LEU A 132 -3.38 -0.23 -26.93
N ALA A 133 -3.90 -1.33 -27.48
CA ALA A 133 -3.81 -1.65 -28.90
C ALA A 133 -4.57 -0.60 -29.74
N ALA A 134 -5.80 -0.25 -29.36
CA ALA A 134 -6.58 0.77 -30.05
C ALA A 134 -5.89 2.16 -30.04
N ILE A 135 -5.23 2.52 -28.93
CA ILE A 135 -4.44 3.77 -28.85
C ILE A 135 -3.24 3.70 -29.82
N ALA A 136 -2.53 2.57 -29.86
CA ALA A 136 -1.37 2.39 -30.74
C ALA A 136 -1.75 2.43 -32.22
N ASP A 137 -2.93 1.94 -32.57
CA ASP A 137 -3.46 1.91 -33.93
C ASP A 137 -4.14 3.23 -34.33
N GLY A 138 -4.29 4.19 -33.41
CA GLY A 138 -4.99 5.45 -33.62
C GLY A 138 -6.52 5.33 -33.70
N ASP A 139 -7.09 4.22 -33.24
CA ASP A 139 -8.50 3.86 -33.35
C ASP A 139 -9.19 3.92 -31.96
N LEU A 140 -9.43 5.13 -31.45
CA LEU A 140 -10.09 5.35 -30.15
C LEU A 140 -11.62 5.31 -30.22
N ASN A 141 -12.21 5.02 -31.38
CA ASN A 141 -13.66 5.07 -31.62
C ASN A 141 -14.33 3.67 -31.67
N LYS A 142 -13.63 2.62 -31.27
CA LYS A 142 -14.20 1.27 -31.18
C LYS A 142 -14.67 0.90 -29.79
#